data_ff7aff63c785c05b79e42eb7923fb160
#
_entry.id   ff7aff63c785c05b79e42eb7923fb160
#
_cell.length_a   1.000
_cell.length_b   1.000
_cell.length_c   1.000
_cell.angle_alpha   90.00
_cell.angle_beta   90.00
_cell.angle_gamma   90.00
#
_symmetry.space_group_name_H-M   'P 1'
#
loop_
_entity.id
_entity.type
_entity.pdbx_description
1 polymer ?
#
loop_
_entity_poly.entity_id
_entity_poly.type
_entity_poly.pdbx_seq_one_letter_code
_entity_poly.pdbx_strand_id
1 'polypeptide(L)'
;MKRVTTILFLMLLICVHTAAQQKVKLEVLEKGTEQPIIAANVIYADNEALRNPQYAITNTSGQAELKLPSKGICYYKVTYIGYVPVTGKIGGTQDEKVIYMKEDDLGINEVVVTGSRTARPIKMSPVTTQVLGGK
;
A
#
# COMPACT_ATOMS: atom_id res chain seq x y z
N MET A 1 14.36 -13.10 54.04
CA MET A 1 13.04 -13.32 53.47
C MET A 1 12.50 -12.07 52.80
N LYS A 2 12.54 -10.90 53.44
CA LYS A 2 12.01 -9.66 52.84
C LYS A 2 12.72 -9.27 51.53
N ARG A 3 14.01 -9.52 51.41
CA ARG A 3 14.78 -9.18 50.20
C ARG A 3 14.39 -10.06 49.02
N VAL A 4 14.11 -11.31 49.24
CA VAL A 4 13.71 -12.26 48.20
C VAL A 4 12.30 -11.93 47.72
N THR A 5 11.41 -11.55 48.60
CA THR A 5 10.05 -11.13 48.26
C THR A 5 10.05 -9.85 47.43
N THR A 6 10.94 -8.92 47.74
CA THR A 6 11.07 -7.67 46.99
C THR A 6 11.62 -7.91 45.59
N ILE A 7 12.58 -8.81 45.44
CA ILE A 7 13.14 -9.18 44.15
C ILE A 7 12.08 -9.90 43.29
N LEU A 8 11.34 -10.79 43.88
CA LEU A 8 10.26 -11.50 43.21
C LEU A 8 9.16 -10.55 42.75
N PHE A 9 8.82 -9.56 43.57
CA PHE A 9 7.84 -8.54 43.23
C PHE A 9 8.34 -7.62 42.12
N LEU A 10 9.60 -7.27 42.14
CA LEU A 10 10.23 -6.46 41.09
C LEU A 10 10.28 -7.24 39.77
N MET A 11 10.54 -8.53 39.80
CA MET A 11 10.56 -9.38 38.62
C MET A 11 9.17 -9.57 38.02
N LEU A 12 8.16 -9.59 38.84
CA LEU A 12 6.76 -9.66 38.42
C LEU A 12 6.32 -8.38 37.72
N LEU A 13 6.83 -7.24 38.16
CA LEU A 13 6.51 -5.94 37.52
C LEU A 13 7.07 -5.79 36.11
N ILE A 14 8.15 -6.47 35.79
CA ILE A 14 8.81 -6.39 34.48
C ILE A 14 8.02 -7.16 33.42
N CYS A 15 7.25 -8.17 33.81
CA CYS A 15 6.44 -8.98 32.89
C CYS A 15 5.23 -8.27 32.28
N VAL A 16 4.84 -7.11 32.78
CA VAL A 16 3.58 -6.45 32.37
C VAL A 16 3.76 -5.55 31.14
N HIS A 17 4.98 -5.38 30.64
CA HIS A 17 5.26 -4.42 29.59
C HIS A 17 5.42 -5.03 28.19
N THR A 18 4.95 -6.25 27.98
CA THR A 18 4.86 -6.76 26.62
C THR A 18 3.63 -6.17 25.95
N ALA A 19 3.79 -5.01 25.35
CA ALA A 19 2.78 -4.49 24.45
C ALA A 19 2.69 -5.47 23.27
N ALA A 20 1.68 -6.29 23.29
CA ALA A 20 1.41 -7.20 22.19
C ALA A 20 1.05 -6.36 20.97
N GLN A 21 1.97 -6.30 20.00
CA GLN A 21 1.66 -5.72 18.71
C GLN A 21 0.63 -6.63 18.04
N GLN A 22 -0.52 -6.06 17.74
CA GLN A 22 -1.55 -6.79 17.03
C GLN A 22 -1.12 -6.95 15.57
N LYS A 23 -1.16 -8.17 15.09
CA LYS A 23 -0.88 -8.49 13.71
C LYS A 23 -2.18 -8.77 12.99
N VAL A 24 -2.35 -8.16 11.83
CA VAL A 24 -3.51 -8.41 10.98
C VAL A 24 -3.04 -9.00 9.66
N LYS A 25 -3.74 -10.03 9.23
CA LYS A 25 -3.48 -10.65 7.95
C LYS A 25 -4.35 -9.99 6.89
N LEU A 26 -3.72 -9.46 5.86
CA LEU A 26 -4.38 -8.89 4.70
C LEU A 26 -4.27 -9.86 3.54
N GLU A 27 -5.38 -10.29 2.98
CA GLU A 27 -5.39 -11.14 1.80
C GLU A 27 -5.84 -10.33 0.59
N VAL A 28 -5.07 -10.37 -0.49
CA VAL A 28 -5.32 -9.62 -1.71
C VAL A 28 -5.65 -10.59 -2.84
N LEU A 29 -6.87 -10.48 -3.36
CA LEU A 29 -7.40 -11.34 -4.41
C LEU A 29 -7.80 -10.52 -5.63
N GLU A 30 -7.76 -11.16 -6.79
CA GLU A 30 -8.29 -10.58 -8.01
C GLU A 30 -9.82 -10.64 -8.01
N LYS A 31 -10.46 -9.53 -8.36
CA LYS A 31 -11.90 -9.48 -8.45
C LYS A 31 -12.39 -10.24 -9.66
N GLY A 32 -13.19 -11.25 -9.42
CA GLY A 32 -13.77 -12.08 -10.47
C GLY A 32 -13.23 -13.50 -10.49
N THR A 33 -11.93 -13.67 -10.46
CA THR A 33 -11.30 -15.00 -10.44
C THR A 33 -11.00 -15.49 -9.04
N GLU A 34 -10.95 -14.57 -8.07
CA GLU A 34 -10.54 -14.83 -6.67
C GLU A 34 -9.14 -15.42 -6.55
N GLN A 35 -8.30 -15.22 -7.55
CA GLN A 35 -6.92 -15.66 -7.50
C GLN A 35 -6.07 -14.75 -6.63
N PRO A 36 -5.13 -15.29 -5.86
CA PRO A 36 -4.26 -14.49 -5.02
C PRO A 36 -3.32 -13.62 -5.85
N ILE A 37 -3.22 -12.35 -5.51
CA ILE A 37 -2.29 -11.42 -6.15
C ILE A 37 -0.96 -11.47 -5.39
N ILE A 38 0.05 -12.00 -6.04
CA ILE A 38 1.38 -12.20 -5.48
C ILE A 38 2.21 -10.93 -5.70
N ALA A 39 3.00 -10.56 -4.70
CA ALA A 39 3.90 -9.42 -4.75
C ALA A 39 3.20 -8.06 -4.89
N ALA A 40 1.95 -7.95 -4.46
CA ALA A 40 1.29 -6.67 -4.34
C ALA A 40 1.91 -5.85 -3.19
N ASN A 41 2.09 -4.56 -3.43
CA ASN A 41 2.63 -3.66 -2.43
C ASN A 41 1.53 -3.16 -1.52
N VAL A 42 1.72 -3.29 -0.23
CA VAL A 42 0.82 -2.79 0.79
C VAL A 42 1.54 -1.69 1.57
N ILE A 43 1.03 -0.49 1.49
CA ILE A 43 1.53 0.66 2.25
C ILE A 43 0.50 0.92 3.34
N TYR A 44 0.94 1.04 4.59
CA TYR A 44 0.03 1.25 5.70
C TYR A 44 0.60 2.17 6.77
N ALA A 45 -0.28 2.90 7.45
CA ALA A 45 0.08 3.83 8.51
C ALA A 45 -1.06 3.98 9.52
N ASP A 46 -0.75 4.61 10.63
CA ASP A 46 -1.73 4.95 11.68
C ASP A 46 -2.58 6.18 11.35
N ASN A 47 -2.35 6.78 10.20
CA ASN A 47 -3.06 7.99 9.78
C ASN A 47 -3.50 7.89 8.32
N GLU A 48 -4.60 8.56 8.00
CA GLU A 48 -5.20 8.53 6.67
C GLU A 48 -4.29 9.09 5.57
N ALA A 49 -3.45 10.04 5.93
CA ALA A 49 -2.51 10.65 4.99
C ALA A 49 -1.32 9.74 4.67
N LEU A 50 -1.26 8.56 5.25
CA LEU A 50 -0.16 7.58 5.09
C LEU A 50 1.22 8.21 5.33
N ARG A 51 1.32 9.03 6.37
CA ARG A 51 2.60 9.62 6.78
C ARG A 51 3.39 8.59 7.59
N ASN A 52 4.68 8.56 7.37
CA ASN A 52 5.59 7.58 7.98
C ASN A 52 5.10 6.14 7.76
N PRO A 53 4.87 5.75 6.51
CA PRO A 53 4.23 4.48 6.23
C PRO A 53 5.16 3.30 6.49
N GLN A 54 4.54 2.19 6.82
CA GLN A 54 5.17 0.88 6.78
C GLN A 54 4.79 0.16 5.50
N TYR A 55 5.59 -0.83 5.13
CA TYR A 55 5.43 -1.54 3.88
C TYR A 55 5.34 -3.03 4.13
N ALA A 56 4.50 -3.70 3.38
CA ALA A 56 4.41 -5.14 3.32
C ALA A 56 4.18 -5.57 1.88
N ILE A 57 4.50 -6.81 1.57
CA ILE A 57 4.33 -7.37 0.23
C ILE A 57 3.59 -8.69 0.38
N THR A 58 2.63 -8.95 -0.50
CA THR A 58 1.88 -10.21 -0.47
C THR A 58 2.76 -11.38 -0.90
N ASN A 59 2.57 -12.49 -0.20
CA ASN A 59 3.27 -13.74 -0.48
C ASN A 59 2.60 -14.53 -1.63
N THR A 60 3.04 -15.75 -1.84
CA THR A 60 2.50 -16.64 -2.88
C THR A 60 1.03 -16.99 -2.71
N SER A 61 0.49 -16.79 -1.52
CA SER A 61 -0.94 -16.98 -1.22
C SER A 61 -1.72 -15.66 -1.25
N GLY A 62 -1.10 -14.56 -1.71
CA GLY A 62 -1.73 -13.25 -1.73
C GLY A 62 -1.88 -12.60 -0.35
N GLN A 63 -1.16 -13.08 0.65
CA GLN A 63 -1.29 -12.63 2.03
C GLN A 63 -0.13 -11.74 2.46
N ALA A 64 -0.43 -10.67 3.17
CA ALA A 64 0.54 -9.79 3.81
C ALA A 64 0.19 -9.63 5.30
N GLU A 65 1.21 -9.61 6.15
CA GLU A 65 1.05 -9.41 7.57
C GLU A 65 1.32 -7.94 7.92
N LEU A 66 0.33 -7.27 8.49
CA LEU A 66 0.43 -5.89 8.93
C LEU A 66 0.58 -5.84 10.44
N LYS A 67 1.53 -5.04 10.91
CA LYS A 67 1.72 -4.79 12.33
C LYS A 67 0.96 -3.53 12.70
N LEU A 68 -0.13 -3.67 13.42
CA LEU A 68 -0.94 -2.54 13.81
C LEU A 68 -0.29 -1.76 14.96
N PRO A 69 -0.43 -0.43 14.93
CA PRO A 69 -0.08 0.36 16.09
C PRO A 69 -1.03 0.06 17.24
N SER A 70 -0.59 0.30 18.43
CA SER A 70 -1.31 -0.03 19.66
C SER A 70 -2.71 0.58 19.83
N LYS A 71 -3.11 1.46 18.94
CA LYS A 71 -4.42 2.13 18.97
C LYS A 71 -5.44 1.65 17.94
N GLY A 72 -5.17 0.54 17.30
CA GLY A 72 -6.23 -0.20 16.65
C GLY A 72 -6.74 0.24 15.29
N ILE A 73 -6.38 1.37 14.74
CA ILE A 73 -6.80 1.76 13.40
C ILE A 73 -5.58 1.93 12.52
N CYS A 74 -5.59 1.26 11.38
CA CYS A 74 -4.54 1.32 10.38
C CYS A 74 -5.17 1.62 9.02
N TYR A 75 -4.66 2.62 8.35
CA TYR A 75 -5.03 2.95 6.97
C TYR A 75 -4.06 2.26 6.03
N TYR A 76 -4.57 1.76 4.93
CA TYR A 76 -3.74 1.05 3.96
C TYR A 76 -4.05 1.46 2.52
N LYS A 77 -3.06 1.27 1.68
CA LYS A 77 -3.17 1.39 0.22
C LYS A 77 -2.48 0.18 -0.40
N VAL A 78 -3.21 -0.57 -1.19
CA VAL A 78 -2.68 -1.72 -1.93
C VAL A 78 -2.49 -1.32 -3.38
N THR A 79 -1.33 -1.58 -3.93
CA THR A 79 -0.98 -1.29 -5.32
C THR A 79 -0.35 -2.51 -5.98
N TYR A 80 -0.70 -2.73 -7.22
CA TYR A 80 -0.09 -3.74 -8.07
C TYR A 80 -0.14 -3.29 -9.52
N ILE A 81 0.86 -3.66 -10.31
CA ILE A 81 0.95 -3.28 -11.71
C ILE A 81 -0.23 -3.84 -12.48
N GLY A 82 -0.92 -2.98 -13.23
CA GLY A 82 -2.08 -3.39 -14.02
C GLY A 82 -3.39 -3.45 -13.25
N TYR A 83 -3.42 -3.00 -12.00
CA TYR A 83 -4.62 -3.02 -11.16
C TYR A 83 -4.92 -1.66 -10.57
N VAL A 84 -6.20 -1.40 -10.37
CA VAL A 84 -6.65 -0.17 -9.70
C VAL A 84 -6.24 -0.22 -8.23
N PRO A 85 -5.56 0.81 -7.71
CA PRO A 85 -5.19 0.86 -6.30
C PRO A 85 -6.39 0.83 -5.37
N VAL A 86 -6.29 0.09 -4.30
CA VAL A 86 -7.35 -0.02 -3.29
C VAL A 86 -6.87 0.60 -1.99
N THR A 87 -7.67 1.50 -1.44
CA THR A 87 -7.42 2.13 -0.13
C THR A 87 -8.50 1.75 0.86
N GLY A 88 -8.13 1.72 2.12
CA GLY A 88 -9.10 1.43 3.17
C GLY A 88 -8.51 1.55 4.55
N LYS A 89 -9.25 1.08 5.52
CA LYS A 89 -8.82 1.05 6.93
C LYS A 89 -9.14 -0.29 7.55
N ILE A 90 -8.30 -0.67 8.48
CA ILE A 90 -8.48 -1.87 9.32
C ILE A 90 -8.38 -1.40 10.76
N GLY A 91 -9.27 -1.85 11.59
CA GLY A 91 -9.23 -1.45 12.98
C GLY A 91 -10.00 -2.39 13.87
N GLY A 92 -9.81 -2.20 15.16
CA GLY A 92 -10.48 -2.96 16.17
C GLY A 92 -9.94 -4.38 16.33
N THR A 93 -10.83 -5.32 16.38
CA THR A 93 -10.53 -6.73 16.65
C THR A 93 -10.44 -7.60 15.41
N GLN A 94 -10.25 -6.99 14.25
CA GLN A 94 -10.14 -7.74 13.00
C GLN A 94 -8.75 -8.35 12.88
N ASP A 95 -8.68 -9.65 12.82
CA ASP A 95 -7.42 -10.37 12.65
C ASP A 95 -7.11 -10.64 11.17
N GLU A 96 -8.11 -10.56 10.31
CA GLU A 96 -7.97 -10.83 8.88
C GLU A 96 -8.90 -9.94 8.06
N LYS A 97 -8.43 -9.52 6.89
CA LYS A 97 -9.22 -8.75 5.92
C LYS A 97 -8.89 -9.16 4.50
N VAL A 98 -9.94 -9.41 3.71
CA VAL A 98 -9.82 -9.73 2.29
C VAL A 98 -10.06 -8.47 1.46
N ILE A 99 -9.22 -8.25 0.46
CA ILE A 99 -9.29 -7.13 -0.46
C ILE A 99 -9.35 -7.67 -1.88
N TYR A 100 -10.27 -7.14 -2.66
CA TYR A 100 -10.40 -7.47 -4.08
C TYR A 100 -9.88 -6.32 -4.94
N MET A 101 -8.91 -6.59 -5.80
CA MET A 101 -8.38 -5.64 -6.77
C MET A 101 -8.95 -5.91 -8.16
N LYS A 102 -9.28 -4.85 -8.87
CA LYS A 102 -9.77 -4.93 -10.25
C LYS A 102 -8.64 -4.54 -11.20
N GLU A 103 -8.56 -5.22 -12.34
CA GLU A 103 -7.63 -4.82 -13.40
C GLU A 103 -7.93 -3.40 -13.89
N ASP A 104 -6.89 -2.66 -14.15
CA ASP A 104 -6.98 -1.30 -14.67
C ASP A 104 -6.76 -1.33 -16.19
N ASP A 105 -7.84 -1.49 -16.90
CA ASP A 105 -7.82 -1.55 -18.36
C ASP A 105 -7.46 -0.21 -19.00
N LEU A 106 -7.59 0.86 -18.25
CA LEU A 106 -7.40 2.22 -18.77
C LEU A 106 -6.00 2.79 -18.53
N GLY A 107 -5.27 2.21 -17.62
CA GLY A 107 -3.97 2.75 -17.22
C GLY A 107 -2.99 2.86 -18.36
N ILE A 108 -3.00 1.90 -19.26
CA ILE A 108 -2.10 1.87 -20.41
C ILE A 108 -2.46 2.97 -21.42
N ASN A 109 -3.74 3.23 -21.60
CA ASN A 109 -4.21 4.24 -22.54
C ASN A 109 -3.85 5.65 -22.09
N GLU A 110 -3.85 5.91 -20.81
CA GLU A 110 -3.43 7.21 -20.28
C GLU A 110 -1.98 7.50 -20.58
N VAL A 111 -1.14 6.49 -20.46
CA VAL A 111 0.28 6.66 -20.77
C VAL A 111 0.49 7.00 -22.24
N VAL A 112 -0.25 6.38 -23.11
CA VAL A 112 -0.17 6.66 -24.55
C VAL A 112 -0.64 8.07 -24.86
N VAL A 113 -1.72 8.50 -24.25
CA VAL A 113 -2.22 9.85 -24.42
C VAL A 113 -1.22 10.89 -23.96
N THR A 114 -0.54 10.63 -22.90
CA THR A 114 0.49 11.52 -22.42
C THR A 114 1.61 11.68 -23.44
N GLY A 115 1.95 10.63 -24.11
CA GLY A 115 2.94 10.70 -25.18
C GLY A 115 2.52 11.61 -26.32
N SER A 116 1.25 11.71 -26.61
CA SER A 116 0.78 12.56 -27.67
C SER A 116 1.03 14.05 -27.43
N ARG A 117 1.21 14.43 -26.21
CA ARG A 117 1.54 15.82 -25.91
C ARG A 117 2.85 16.25 -26.53
N THR A 118 3.71 15.33 -26.74
CA THR A 118 4.95 15.64 -27.39
C THR A 118 4.74 16.06 -28.83
N ALA A 119 3.64 15.75 -29.37
CA ALA A 119 3.32 16.22 -30.71
C ALA A 119 3.26 17.74 -30.80
N ARG A 120 3.13 18.43 -29.71
CA ARG A 120 3.14 19.88 -29.71
C ARG A 120 4.34 20.48 -30.39
N PRO A 121 5.51 19.97 -30.20
CA PRO A 121 6.67 20.52 -30.90
C PRO A 121 6.57 20.45 -32.41
N ILE A 122 5.81 19.53 -32.87
CA ILE A 122 5.61 19.42 -34.29
C ILE A 122 5.02 20.68 -34.90
N LYS A 123 4.26 21.38 -34.12
CA LYS A 123 3.69 22.61 -34.58
C LYS A 123 4.72 23.63 -35.04
N MET A 124 5.87 23.48 -34.53
CA MET A 124 6.90 24.38 -34.90
C MET A 124 7.47 24.09 -36.26
N SER A 125 7.34 22.88 -36.60
CA SER A 125 7.88 22.48 -37.88
C SER A 125 7.36 23.24 -39.03
N PRO A 126 6.12 23.52 -39.09
CA PRO A 126 5.61 24.23 -40.25
C PRO A 126 6.19 25.57 -40.40
N VAL A 127 6.53 26.06 -39.35
CA VAL A 127 7.07 27.35 -39.42
C VAL A 127 8.20 27.48 -40.30
N THR A 128 8.97 26.55 -40.26
CA THR A 128 10.12 26.66 -40.99
C THR A 128 9.92 26.73 -42.39
N THR A 129 8.91 26.24 -42.71
CA THR A 129 8.76 26.15 -44.06
C THR A 129 8.78 27.36 -44.73
N GLN A 130 8.30 28.23 -44.17
CA GLN A 130 8.21 29.33 -44.78
C GLN A 130 9.31 29.86 -45.28
N VAL A 131 10.04 29.50 -44.69
CA VAL A 131 11.09 30.02 -45.14
C VAL A 131 11.31 29.98 -46.45
N LEU A 132 10.93 29.43 -46.87
CA LEU A 132 11.12 29.45 -48.00
C LEU A 132 11.03 30.30 -48.77
N GLY A 133 10.58 30.41 -48.37
CA GLY A 133 10.29 31.25 -49.12
C GLY A 133 11.17 31.96 -49.74
N GLY A 134 11.56 32.11 -49.45
CA GLY A 134 12.20 32.89 -49.99
C GLY A 134 12.68 32.67 -51.17
N LYS A 135 12.45 32.70 -51.57
CA LYS A 135 12.91 32.95 -52.59
C LYS A 135 13.34 33.45 -52.94
#